data_f7023e67f59fe3b2fd4f991cf7ab62d9
#
_entry.id   f7023e67f59fe3b2fd4f991cf7ab62d9
#
_cell.length_a   1.000
_cell.length_b   1.000
_cell.length_c   1.000
_cell.angle_alpha   90.00
_cell.angle_beta   90.00
_cell.angle_gamma   90.00
#
_symmetry.space_group_name_H-M   'P 1'
#
loop_
_entity.id
_entity.type
_entity.pdbx_description
1 polymer ?
#
loop_
_entity_poly.entity_id
_entity_poly.type
_entity_poly.pdbx_seq_one_letter_code
_entity_poly.pdbx_strand_id
1 'polypeptide(L)'
;MKKLSVISIVHLMVVVVAFSCSDVKRNRGKIYMPDMQDSRAYETYSASPIFRDGQTNREPVAGTIKRGEIFTFHLAMDKAGDTANYFASRSVRNPLPTLSAVDLKEAERLYLINCGICHGTKLDGNGPLWKDGDGPYPAKPAAFVGDAKYENMPEGQMFYSITYGKNLMGGYASQIDAKQRWMVISYIKNKQGKTQPVAAPKADSTALNAVAAK
;
A
#
# COMPACT_ATOMS: atom_id res chain seq x y z
N MET A 1 -24.21 -32.08 -51.79
CA MET A 1 -23.17 -31.09 -52.14
C MET A 1 -23.34 -29.77 -51.38
N LYS A 2 -24.53 -29.16 -51.22
CA LYS A 2 -24.73 -27.88 -50.51
C LYS A 2 -24.31 -27.87 -49.03
N LYS A 3 -24.50 -28.97 -48.27
CA LYS A 3 -24.11 -29.06 -46.85
C LYS A 3 -22.59 -29.10 -46.65
N LEU A 4 -21.85 -29.73 -47.57
CA LEU A 4 -20.37 -29.78 -47.51
C LEU A 4 -19.79 -28.38 -47.76
N SER A 5 -20.37 -27.60 -48.66
CA SER A 5 -19.94 -26.24 -48.95
C SER A 5 -20.14 -25.28 -47.75
N VAL A 6 -21.26 -25.41 -47.02
CA VAL A 6 -21.51 -24.61 -45.82
C VAL A 6 -20.52 -24.93 -44.70
N ILE A 7 -20.21 -26.21 -44.46
CA ILE A 7 -19.23 -26.62 -43.44
C ILE A 7 -17.83 -26.09 -43.79
N SER A 8 -17.42 -26.12 -45.06
CA SER A 8 -16.15 -25.58 -45.50
C SER A 8 -16.07 -24.05 -45.31
N ILE A 9 -17.15 -23.34 -45.58
CA ILE A 9 -17.20 -21.86 -45.35
C ILE A 9 -17.11 -21.54 -43.84
N VAL A 10 -17.81 -22.27 -42.98
CA VAL A 10 -17.74 -22.10 -41.54
C VAL A 10 -16.35 -22.38 -41.03
N HIS A 11 -15.68 -23.46 -41.48
CA HIS A 11 -14.30 -23.75 -41.14
C HIS A 11 -13.32 -22.64 -41.56
N LEU A 12 -13.48 -22.14 -42.79
CA LEU A 12 -12.67 -21.04 -43.28
C LEU A 12 -12.85 -19.77 -42.41
N MET A 13 -14.09 -19.46 -42.03
CA MET A 13 -14.38 -18.33 -41.15
C MET A 13 -13.74 -18.48 -39.76
N VAL A 14 -13.80 -19.67 -39.17
CA VAL A 14 -13.16 -19.95 -37.87
C VAL A 14 -11.64 -19.80 -37.94
N VAL A 15 -11.03 -20.30 -39.04
CA VAL A 15 -9.58 -20.13 -39.26
C VAL A 15 -9.23 -18.66 -39.43
N VAL A 16 -9.96 -17.88 -40.18
CA VAL A 16 -9.71 -16.44 -40.36
C VAL A 16 -9.82 -15.68 -39.02
N VAL A 17 -10.83 -16.01 -38.19
CA VAL A 17 -11.00 -15.42 -36.88
C VAL A 17 -9.85 -15.82 -35.91
N ALA A 18 -9.40 -17.07 -35.96
CA ALA A 18 -8.33 -17.57 -35.13
C ALA A 18 -6.97 -16.89 -35.48
N PHE A 19 -6.71 -16.56 -36.72
CA PHE A 19 -5.52 -15.83 -37.17
C PHE A 19 -5.67 -14.30 -37.08
N SER A 20 -6.84 -13.78 -36.78
CA SER A 20 -7.07 -12.34 -36.60
C SER A 20 -6.55 -11.78 -35.27
N CYS A 21 -6.25 -12.63 -34.30
CA CYS A 21 -5.53 -12.21 -33.11
C CYS A 21 -4.05 -11.98 -33.48
N SER A 22 -3.77 -10.87 -34.16
CA SER A 22 -2.38 -10.47 -34.42
C SER A 22 -1.71 -10.15 -33.08
N ASP A 23 -0.48 -10.65 -32.91
CA ASP A 23 0.39 -10.29 -31.81
C ASP A 23 0.40 -8.78 -31.60
N VAL A 24 0.09 -8.36 -30.38
CA VAL A 24 0.26 -6.97 -29.98
C VAL A 24 1.73 -6.61 -30.22
N LYS A 25 2.00 -5.81 -31.25
CA LYS A 25 3.34 -5.35 -31.57
C LYS A 25 3.86 -4.56 -30.37
N ARG A 26 4.62 -5.19 -29.52
CA ARG A 26 5.28 -4.54 -28.36
C ARG A 26 6.48 -3.73 -28.78
N ASN A 27 6.88 -3.81 -30.04
CA ASN A 27 8.00 -3.03 -30.59
C ASN A 27 7.46 -1.76 -31.26
N ARG A 28 8.10 -0.65 -31.01
CA ARG A 28 7.72 0.69 -31.51
C ARG A 28 7.84 0.83 -33.04
N GLY A 29 8.31 -0.20 -33.74
CA GLY A 29 8.47 -0.19 -35.19
C GLY A 29 9.72 0.58 -35.63
N LYS A 30 9.69 1.11 -36.88
CA LYS A 30 10.79 1.92 -37.43
C LYS A 30 10.71 3.32 -36.86
N ILE A 31 11.84 3.85 -36.41
CA ILE A 31 11.94 5.14 -35.72
C ILE A 31 12.89 6.03 -36.50
N TYR A 32 12.52 7.31 -36.62
CA TYR A 32 13.26 8.27 -37.41
C TYR A 32 14.66 8.58 -36.81
N MET A 33 14.77 8.68 -35.50
CA MET A 33 16.03 8.91 -34.80
C MET A 33 16.21 7.84 -33.70
N PRO A 34 16.81 6.69 -34.04
CA PRO A 34 16.87 5.54 -33.13
C PRO A 34 17.64 5.82 -31.84
N ASP A 35 18.65 6.68 -31.88
CA ASP A 35 19.50 7.02 -30.72
C ASP A 35 18.78 7.86 -29.65
N MET A 36 17.64 8.46 -30.02
CA MET A 36 16.78 9.25 -29.12
C MET A 36 15.58 8.48 -28.61
N GLN A 37 15.41 7.25 -29.04
CA GLN A 37 14.24 6.44 -28.71
C GLN A 37 14.29 5.87 -27.30
N ASP A 38 15.41 5.29 -26.94
CA ASP A 38 15.58 4.60 -25.68
C ASP A 38 16.56 5.37 -24.81
N SER A 39 16.13 5.63 -23.56
CA SER A 39 17.01 6.23 -22.55
C SER A 39 18.18 5.29 -22.27
N ARG A 40 19.38 5.83 -22.12
CA ARG A 40 20.54 5.08 -21.62
C ARG A 40 20.43 4.81 -20.12
N ALA A 41 19.60 5.58 -19.41
CA ALA A 41 19.30 5.35 -18.02
C ALA A 41 18.30 4.19 -17.88
N TYR A 42 18.47 3.38 -16.85
CA TYR A 42 17.52 2.33 -16.54
C TYR A 42 16.20 2.92 -16.04
N GLU A 43 15.10 2.47 -16.61
CA GLU A 43 13.76 2.81 -16.15
C GLU A 43 13.32 1.82 -15.07
N THR A 44 12.42 2.24 -14.18
CA THR A 44 12.03 1.50 -12.97
C THR A 44 11.64 0.04 -13.20
N TYR A 45 10.94 -0.26 -14.28
CA TYR A 45 10.47 -1.62 -14.59
C TYR A 45 11.15 -2.20 -15.84
N SER A 46 12.26 -1.62 -16.28
CA SER A 46 13.01 -2.16 -17.41
C SER A 46 13.81 -3.40 -17.02
N ALA A 47 14.05 -4.27 -17.99
CA ALA A 47 14.97 -5.39 -17.79
C ALA A 47 16.42 -4.87 -17.68
N SER A 48 17.19 -5.44 -16.76
CA SER A 48 18.61 -5.12 -16.59
C SER A 48 19.47 -6.34 -16.91
N PRO A 49 20.43 -6.24 -17.84
CA PRO A 49 21.37 -7.34 -18.12
C PRO A 49 22.45 -7.48 -17.03
N ILE A 50 22.59 -6.52 -16.13
CA ILE A 50 23.64 -6.46 -15.12
C ILE A 50 23.31 -7.35 -13.93
N PHE A 51 22.04 -7.40 -13.54
CA PHE A 51 21.62 -8.16 -12.36
C PHE A 51 21.14 -9.55 -12.71
N ARG A 52 21.45 -10.53 -11.81
CA ARG A 52 21.12 -11.95 -12.03
C ARG A 52 19.61 -12.22 -12.13
N ASP A 53 18.78 -11.40 -11.47
CA ASP A 53 17.33 -11.44 -11.50
C ASP A 53 16.72 -10.71 -12.71
N GLY A 54 17.56 -10.08 -13.51
CA GLY A 54 17.13 -9.33 -14.69
C GLY A 54 16.28 -8.09 -14.39
N GLN A 55 16.18 -7.68 -13.14
CA GLN A 55 15.32 -6.58 -12.71
C GLN A 55 16.13 -5.32 -12.39
N THR A 56 15.67 -4.18 -12.88
CA THR A 56 16.24 -2.87 -12.51
C THR A 56 15.76 -2.43 -11.13
N ASN A 57 14.48 -2.63 -10.84
CA ASN A 57 13.88 -2.27 -9.56
C ASN A 57 14.09 -3.40 -8.54
N ARG A 58 15.15 -3.30 -7.75
CA ARG A 58 15.52 -4.28 -6.74
C ARG A 58 15.08 -3.84 -5.36
N GLU A 59 14.78 -4.82 -4.50
CA GLU A 59 14.59 -4.56 -3.08
C GLU A 59 15.89 -4.03 -2.45
N PRO A 60 15.77 -3.06 -1.54
CA PRO A 60 16.93 -2.57 -0.77
C PRO A 60 17.57 -3.71 0.03
N VAL A 61 18.87 -3.55 0.32
CA VAL A 61 19.57 -4.49 1.22
C VAL A 61 18.87 -4.50 2.58
N ALA A 62 18.67 -5.69 3.14
CA ALA A 62 18.04 -5.86 4.45
C ALA A 62 18.73 -4.98 5.52
N GLY A 63 17.92 -4.26 6.30
CA GLY A 63 18.42 -3.29 7.30
C GLY A 63 18.67 -1.88 6.78
N THR A 64 18.51 -1.63 5.47
CA THR A 64 18.62 -0.27 4.92
C THR A 64 17.42 0.56 5.33
N ILE A 65 17.68 1.77 5.82
CA ILE A 65 16.64 2.76 6.16
C ILE A 65 16.57 3.78 5.03
N LYS A 66 15.37 3.99 4.51
CA LYS A 66 15.12 4.98 3.46
C LYS A 66 15.45 6.39 3.95
N ARG A 67 16.10 7.21 3.12
CA ARG A 67 16.39 8.61 3.44
C ARG A 67 15.08 9.36 3.72
N GLY A 68 15.01 10.06 4.86
CA GLY A 68 13.82 10.78 5.31
C GLY A 68 12.81 9.92 6.07
N GLU A 69 13.06 8.61 6.23
CA GLU A 69 12.26 7.77 7.13
C GLU A 69 12.74 7.95 8.57
N ILE A 70 11.88 8.55 9.38
CA ILE A 70 12.23 8.90 10.77
C ILE A 70 11.81 7.78 11.73
N PHE A 71 10.85 6.94 11.35
CA PHE A 71 10.23 5.97 12.24
C PHE A 71 10.44 4.55 11.74
N THR A 72 11.35 3.83 12.36
CA THR A 72 11.52 2.40 12.14
C THR A 72 10.55 1.62 13.03
N PHE A 73 9.72 0.81 12.42
CA PHE A 73 8.89 -0.15 13.15
C PHE A 73 9.69 -1.43 13.36
N HIS A 74 10.06 -1.71 14.61
CA HIS A 74 11.00 -2.77 14.97
C HIS A 74 10.39 -4.17 15.07
N LEU A 75 9.06 -4.28 15.01
CA LEU A 75 8.38 -5.58 15.07
C LEU A 75 8.24 -6.15 13.66
N ALA A 76 8.72 -7.36 13.48
CA ALA A 76 8.60 -8.08 12.21
C ALA A 76 7.17 -8.62 12.00
N MET A 77 6.84 -8.97 10.77
CA MET A 77 5.61 -9.68 10.45
C MET A 77 5.59 -11.05 11.14
N ASP A 78 4.48 -11.39 11.78
CA ASP A 78 4.26 -12.71 12.36
C ASP A 78 4.20 -13.78 11.27
N LYS A 79 4.71 -14.98 11.56
CA LYS A 79 4.54 -16.14 10.70
C LYS A 79 3.07 -16.59 10.70
N ALA A 80 2.69 -17.36 9.70
CA ALA A 80 1.35 -17.93 9.63
C ALA A 80 1.01 -18.72 10.92
N GLY A 81 -0.10 -18.36 11.56
CA GLY A 81 -0.53 -18.96 12.83
C GLY A 81 0.05 -18.33 14.10
N ASP A 82 1.05 -17.46 14.00
CA ASP A 82 1.60 -16.70 15.12
C ASP A 82 0.94 -15.30 15.23
N THR A 83 0.93 -14.76 16.44
CA THR A 83 0.39 -13.43 16.74
C THR A 83 1.21 -12.69 17.80
N ALA A 84 2.42 -13.16 18.09
CA ALA A 84 3.26 -12.62 19.16
C ALA A 84 3.59 -11.13 18.92
N ASN A 85 4.08 -10.79 17.73
CA ASN A 85 4.43 -9.40 17.38
C ASN A 85 3.17 -8.52 17.24
N TYR A 86 2.06 -9.08 16.76
CA TYR A 86 0.79 -8.36 16.75
C TYR A 86 0.35 -7.95 18.16
N PHE A 87 0.51 -8.84 19.15
CA PHE A 87 0.20 -8.49 20.54
C PHE A 87 1.27 -7.59 21.16
N ALA A 88 2.55 -7.80 20.87
CA ALA A 88 3.63 -6.92 21.32
C ALA A 88 3.45 -5.49 20.81
N SER A 89 2.89 -5.30 19.63
CA SER A 89 2.65 -3.98 19.05
C SER A 89 1.69 -3.09 19.87
N ARG A 90 0.96 -3.65 20.83
CA ARG A 90 0.11 -2.86 21.76
C ARG A 90 0.89 -1.80 22.54
N SER A 91 2.16 -2.08 22.84
CA SER A 91 3.03 -1.16 23.57
C SER A 91 3.58 -0.02 22.71
N VAL A 92 3.53 -0.16 21.38
CA VAL A 92 4.04 0.84 20.45
C VAL A 92 3.08 2.03 20.41
N ARG A 93 3.63 3.21 20.66
CA ARG A 93 2.86 4.47 20.60
C ARG A 93 3.14 5.20 19.32
N ASN A 94 2.19 6.02 18.91
CA ASN A 94 2.36 6.92 17.78
C ASN A 94 3.47 7.92 18.07
N PRO A 95 4.53 7.98 17.26
CA PRO A 95 5.63 8.90 17.47
C PRO A 95 5.34 10.31 16.96
N LEU A 96 4.25 10.52 16.24
CA LEU A 96 3.89 11.83 15.71
C LEU A 96 3.30 12.72 16.81
N PRO A 97 3.62 14.03 16.81
CA PRO A 97 2.91 14.99 17.62
C PRO A 97 1.44 15.09 17.18
N THR A 98 0.63 15.83 17.95
CA THR A 98 -0.73 16.16 17.51
C THR A 98 -0.68 16.85 16.15
N LEU A 99 -1.46 16.32 15.21
CA LEU A 99 -1.46 16.82 13.85
C LEU A 99 -2.04 18.25 13.78
N SER A 100 -1.43 19.10 12.96
CA SER A 100 -1.99 20.38 12.59
C SER A 100 -3.28 20.18 11.78
N ALA A 101 -4.10 21.25 11.65
CA ALA A 101 -5.31 21.19 10.84
C ALA A 101 -5.03 20.81 9.36
N VAL A 102 -3.87 21.22 8.84
CA VAL A 102 -3.43 20.90 7.48
C VAL A 102 -3.05 19.42 7.38
N ASP A 103 -2.24 18.91 8.32
CA ASP A 103 -1.84 17.50 8.35
C ASP A 103 -3.05 16.59 8.59
N LEU A 104 -4.03 17.03 9.37
CA LEU A 104 -5.25 16.25 9.61
C LEU A 104 -6.09 16.11 8.34
N LYS A 105 -6.18 17.17 7.51
CA LYS A 105 -6.82 17.09 6.19
C LYS A 105 -6.08 16.13 5.25
N GLU A 106 -4.76 16.16 5.27
CA GLU A 106 -3.96 15.20 4.50
C GLU A 106 -4.16 13.78 5.00
N ALA A 107 -4.19 13.55 6.31
CA ALA A 107 -4.48 12.26 6.92
C ALA A 107 -5.89 11.76 6.54
N GLU A 108 -6.88 12.64 6.50
CA GLU A 108 -8.23 12.34 6.01
C GLU A 108 -8.21 11.92 4.54
N ARG A 109 -7.50 12.67 3.69
CA ARG A 109 -7.33 12.33 2.27
C ARG A 109 -6.69 10.95 2.09
N LEU A 110 -5.62 10.66 2.82
CA LEU A 110 -4.94 9.36 2.79
C LEU A 110 -5.88 8.22 3.23
N TYR A 111 -6.68 8.45 4.29
CA TYR A 111 -7.68 7.50 4.74
C TYR A 111 -8.73 7.23 3.66
N LEU A 112 -9.31 8.28 3.08
CA LEU A 112 -10.37 8.15 2.08
C LEU A 112 -9.90 7.39 0.83
N ILE A 113 -8.67 7.63 0.38
CA ILE A 113 -8.11 6.98 -0.81
C ILE A 113 -7.77 5.51 -0.54
N ASN A 114 -7.15 5.19 0.60
CA ASN A 114 -6.60 3.86 0.84
C ASN A 114 -7.51 2.95 1.68
N CYS A 115 -8.27 3.52 2.60
CA CYS A 115 -9.02 2.78 3.62
C CYS A 115 -10.54 2.89 3.45
N GLY A 116 -11.03 4.05 2.97
CA GLY A 116 -12.45 4.37 2.87
C GLY A 116 -13.25 3.42 1.99
N ILE A 117 -12.63 2.82 0.98
CA ILE A 117 -13.27 1.86 0.08
C ILE A 117 -13.80 0.62 0.83
N CYS A 118 -13.12 0.21 1.90
CA CYS A 118 -13.54 -0.92 2.76
C CYS A 118 -14.21 -0.42 4.04
N HIS A 119 -13.55 0.53 4.75
CA HIS A 119 -13.97 0.95 6.10
C HIS A 119 -15.04 2.04 6.12
N GLY A 120 -15.44 2.53 4.95
CA GLY A 120 -16.45 3.60 4.83
C GLY A 120 -15.89 4.99 5.14
N THR A 121 -16.50 6.02 4.58
CA THR A 121 -16.14 7.42 4.83
C THR A 121 -16.49 7.88 6.24
N LYS A 122 -17.46 7.20 6.88
CA LYS A 122 -17.92 7.44 8.26
C LYS A 122 -17.16 6.60 9.28
N LEU A 123 -16.19 5.78 8.87
CA LEU A 123 -15.45 4.83 9.72
C LEU A 123 -16.33 3.73 10.34
N ASP A 124 -17.46 3.43 9.76
CA ASP A 124 -18.49 2.50 10.24
C ASP A 124 -18.34 1.08 9.69
N GLY A 125 -17.30 0.83 8.90
CA GLY A 125 -17.06 -0.44 8.23
C GLY A 125 -17.99 -0.70 7.04
N ASN A 126 -18.71 0.34 6.58
CA ASN A 126 -19.65 0.24 5.47
C ASN A 126 -19.14 0.97 4.23
N GLY A 127 -17.99 0.54 3.74
CA GLY A 127 -17.43 1.03 2.49
C GLY A 127 -18.08 0.38 1.27
N PRO A 128 -17.82 0.93 0.06
CA PRO A 128 -18.39 0.42 -1.20
C PRO A 128 -18.13 -1.06 -1.48
N LEU A 129 -17.03 -1.63 -0.95
CA LEU A 129 -16.74 -3.06 -1.12
C LEU A 129 -17.58 -3.96 -0.21
N TRP A 130 -18.13 -3.45 0.89
CA TRP A 130 -19.03 -4.21 1.77
C TRP A 130 -20.50 -3.89 1.47
N LYS A 131 -20.88 -2.63 1.39
CA LYS A 131 -22.21 -2.11 0.99
C LYS A 131 -23.36 -2.85 1.69
N ASP A 132 -23.38 -2.82 3.02
CA ASP A 132 -24.37 -3.52 3.87
C ASP A 132 -24.51 -5.05 3.61
N GLY A 133 -23.49 -5.66 3.02
CA GLY A 133 -23.46 -7.08 2.66
C GLY A 133 -23.75 -7.38 1.18
N ASP A 134 -24.12 -6.37 0.39
CA ASP A 134 -24.36 -6.50 -1.06
C ASP A 134 -23.08 -6.35 -1.90
N GLY A 135 -21.97 -6.00 -1.24
CA GLY A 135 -20.69 -5.82 -1.90
C GLY A 135 -19.95 -7.13 -2.17
N PRO A 136 -18.90 -7.09 -3.00
CA PRO A 136 -18.11 -8.28 -3.33
C PRO A 136 -17.22 -8.77 -2.18
N TYR A 137 -17.08 -8.00 -1.10
CA TYR A 137 -16.19 -8.36 0.00
C TYR A 137 -16.88 -9.34 0.97
N PRO A 138 -16.23 -10.46 1.35
CA PRO A 138 -16.91 -11.58 2.02
C PRO A 138 -17.23 -11.33 3.51
N ALA A 139 -16.68 -10.26 4.12
CA ALA A 139 -16.90 -9.97 5.53
C ALA A 139 -16.89 -8.47 5.79
N LYS A 140 -17.68 -8.04 6.78
CA LYS A 140 -17.74 -6.64 7.20
C LYS A 140 -16.36 -6.16 7.69
N PRO A 141 -15.80 -5.09 7.12
CA PRO A 141 -14.60 -4.45 7.64
C PRO A 141 -14.81 -3.87 9.05
N ALA A 142 -13.71 -3.65 9.77
CA ALA A 142 -13.75 -3.05 11.10
C ALA A 142 -14.46 -1.69 11.08
N ALA A 143 -15.45 -1.52 11.97
CA ALA A 143 -16.06 -0.23 12.26
C ALA A 143 -15.19 0.48 13.31
N PHE A 144 -14.47 1.53 12.91
CA PHE A 144 -13.62 2.27 13.85
C PHE A 144 -14.41 3.21 14.74
N VAL A 145 -15.63 3.56 14.34
CA VAL A 145 -16.60 4.34 15.12
C VAL A 145 -17.84 3.48 15.32
N GLY A 146 -18.33 3.41 16.57
CA GLY A 146 -19.51 2.64 16.95
C GLY A 146 -19.23 1.19 17.38
N ASP A 147 -17.99 0.71 17.34
CA ASP A 147 -17.59 -0.59 17.88
C ASP A 147 -16.49 -0.42 18.94
N ALA A 148 -16.85 -0.63 20.18
CA ALA A 148 -15.95 -0.47 21.34
C ALA A 148 -14.65 -1.27 21.24
N LYS A 149 -14.65 -2.43 20.54
CA LYS A 149 -13.46 -3.24 20.31
C LYS A 149 -12.41 -2.47 19.50
N TYR A 150 -12.82 -1.82 18.41
CA TYR A 150 -11.92 -1.09 17.51
C TYR A 150 -11.65 0.33 18.01
N GLU A 151 -12.60 0.94 18.71
CA GLU A 151 -12.37 2.21 19.37
C GLU A 151 -11.27 2.12 20.43
N ASN A 152 -11.23 1.03 21.20
CA ASN A 152 -10.22 0.80 22.24
C ASN A 152 -8.94 0.14 21.71
N MET A 153 -8.84 -0.14 20.41
CA MET A 153 -7.65 -0.76 19.83
C MET A 153 -6.43 0.18 19.96
N PRO A 154 -5.31 -0.32 20.52
CA PRO A 154 -4.07 0.44 20.60
C PRO A 154 -3.55 0.85 19.22
N GLU A 155 -2.95 2.04 19.15
CA GLU A 155 -2.44 2.61 17.89
C GLU A 155 -1.36 1.72 17.24
N GLY A 156 -0.49 1.12 18.06
CA GLY A 156 0.53 0.20 17.55
C GLY A 156 -0.05 -1.05 16.89
N GLN A 157 -1.17 -1.58 17.40
CA GLN A 157 -1.87 -2.70 16.73
C GLN A 157 -2.52 -2.26 15.41
N MET A 158 -3.05 -1.03 15.36
CA MET A 158 -3.54 -0.45 14.12
C MET A 158 -2.40 -0.31 13.10
N PHE A 159 -1.24 0.19 13.55
CA PHE A 159 -0.06 0.34 12.71
C PHE A 159 0.46 -0.99 12.19
N TYR A 160 0.52 -2.02 13.04
CA TYR A 160 0.89 -3.37 12.65
C TYR A 160 -0.06 -3.90 11.55
N SER A 161 -1.37 -3.76 11.78
CA SER A 161 -2.40 -4.23 10.83
C SER A 161 -2.32 -3.50 9.49
N ILE A 162 -2.09 -2.20 9.49
CA ILE A 162 -1.92 -1.42 8.25
C ILE A 162 -0.62 -1.82 7.53
N THR A 163 0.45 -2.12 8.28
CA THR A 163 1.76 -2.45 7.72
C THR A 163 1.75 -3.83 7.06
N TYR A 164 1.30 -4.85 7.76
CA TYR A 164 1.43 -6.25 7.36
C TYR A 164 0.13 -6.89 6.90
N GLY A 165 -0.99 -6.24 7.14
CA GLY A 165 -2.31 -6.82 6.96
C GLY A 165 -2.79 -7.58 8.19
N LYS A 166 -4.09 -7.88 8.22
CA LYS A 166 -4.72 -8.71 9.26
C LYS A 166 -5.95 -9.41 8.70
N ASN A 167 -6.00 -10.73 8.79
CA ASN A 167 -7.08 -11.55 8.22
C ASN A 167 -7.25 -11.29 6.71
N LEU A 168 -8.40 -10.76 6.30
CA LEU A 168 -8.71 -10.43 4.91
C LEU A 168 -8.13 -9.07 4.46
N MET A 169 -7.64 -8.26 5.40
CA MET A 169 -7.02 -6.97 5.07
C MET A 169 -5.57 -7.17 4.62
N GLY A 170 -5.24 -6.73 3.42
CA GLY A 170 -3.86 -6.71 2.92
C GLY A 170 -3.00 -5.64 3.61
N GLY A 171 -1.68 -5.79 3.53
CA GLY A 171 -0.73 -4.78 4.03
C GLY A 171 -0.61 -3.59 3.07
N TYR A 172 -0.43 -2.41 3.63
CA TYR A 172 -0.33 -1.14 2.90
C TYR A 172 1.07 -0.51 2.96
N ALA A 173 2.07 -1.27 3.41
CA ALA A 173 3.44 -0.76 3.52
C ALA A 173 4.05 -0.31 2.19
N SER A 174 3.59 -0.89 1.07
CA SER A 174 4.03 -0.53 -0.28
C SER A 174 3.33 0.70 -0.86
N GLN A 175 2.14 1.07 -0.37
CA GLN A 175 1.34 2.17 -0.89
C GLN A 175 1.56 3.48 -0.12
N ILE A 176 1.70 3.38 1.20
CA ILE A 176 1.85 4.54 2.09
C ILE A 176 3.04 4.35 3.03
N ASP A 177 3.82 5.40 3.23
CA ASP A 177 5.00 5.36 4.08
C ASP A 177 4.66 5.28 5.58
N ALA A 178 5.67 5.06 6.43
CA ALA A 178 5.47 4.90 7.86
C ALA A 178 4.84 6.14 8.51
N LYS A 179 5.26 7.35 8.10
CA LYS A 179 4.69 8.61 8.61
C LYS A 179 3.21 8.71 8.22
N GLN A 180 2.89 8.42 6.96
CA GLN A 180 1.52 8.47 6.46
C GLN A 180 0.61 7.47 7.16
N ARG A 181 1.10 6.24 7.47
CA ARG A 181 0.35 5.25 8.26
C ARG A 181 0.01 5.78 9.65
N TRP A 182 0.98 6.42 10.34
CA TRP A 182 0.71 7.06 11.62
C TRP A 182 -0.24 8.25 11.54
N MET A 183 -0.17 9.04 10.47
CA MET A 183 -1.13 10.12 10.22
C MET A 183 -2.56 9.58 10.07
N VAL A 184 -2.76 8.51 9.30
CA VAL A 184 -4.07 7.85 9.16
C VAL A 184 -4.60 7.37 10.51
N ILE A 185 -3.75 6.77 11.36
CA ILE A 185 -4.13 6.34 12.70
C ILE A 185 -4.56 7.54 13.57
N SER A 186 -3.79 8.64 13.51
CA SER A 186 -4.14 9.88 14.22
C SER A 186 -5.51 10.42 13.78
N TYR A 187 -5.80 10.37 12.47
CA TYR A 187 -7.10 10.76 11.95
C TYR A 187 -8.23 9.88 12.51
N ILE A 188 -8.06 8.55 12.50
CA ILE A 188 -9.04 7.61 13.07
C ILE A 188 -9.27 7.92 14.55
N LYS A 189 -8.20 8.10 15.33
CA LYS A 189 -8.28 8.42 16.77
C LYS A 189 -8.94 9.79 17.02
N ASN A 190 -8.70 10.75 16.17
CA ASN A 190 -9.38 12.04 16.23
C ASN A 190 -10.89 11.89 16.00
N LYS A 191 -11.32 11.12 15.00
CA LYS A 191 -12.74 10.85 14.75
C LYS A 191 -13.41 10.05 15.88
N GLN A 192 -12.65 9.26 16.61
CA GLN A 192 -13.11 8.56 17.82
C GLN A 192 -13.20 9.47 19.06
N GLY A 193 -12.82 10.75 18.96
CA GLY A 193 -12.74 11.66 20.11
C GLY A 193 -11.60 11.34 21.10
N LYS A 194 -10.63 10.54 20.66
CA LYS A 194 -9.47 10.08 21.48
C LYS A 194 -8.20 10.75 21.02
N THR A 195 -8.17 12.08 21.00
CA THR A 195 -6.95 12.84 20.67
C THR A 195 -5.93 12.63 21.78
N GLN A 196 -4.72 12.14 21.47
CA GLN A 196 -3.67 11.98 22.45
C GLN A 196 -3.17 13.34 22.96
N PRO A 197 -2.91 13.48 24.28
CA PRO A 197 -2.12 14.59 24.81
C PRO A 197 -0.71 14.48 24.24
N VAL A 198 -0.19 15.60 23.75
CA VAL A 198 1.16 15.72 23.20
C VAL A 198 2.19 15.30 24.21
N ALA A 199 2.89 14.19 23.98
CA ALA A 199 4.20 14.02 24.57
C ALA A 199 5.15 14.90 23.75
N ALA A 200 5.60 16.01 24.31
CA ALA A 200 6.59 16.85 23.69
C ALA A 200 7.81 16.01 23.27
N PRO A 201 8.36 16.21 22.07
CA PRO A 201 9.57 15.55 21.69
C PRO A 201 10.66 15.99 22.68
N LYS A 202 11.25 15.05 23.43
CA LYS A 202 12.54 15.30 24.06
C LYS A 202 13.51 15.46 22.91
N ALA A 203 13.84 16.70 22.60
CA ALA A 203 14.92 17.04 21.69
C ALA A 203 16.21 16.54 22.35
N ASP A 204 16.73 15.45 21.81
CA ASP A 204 18.07 14.96 22.14
C ASP A 204 19.07 15.90 21.44
N SER A 205 19.29 17.06 22.07
CA SER A 205 20.21 18.10 21.60
C SER A 205 21.70 17.73 21.87
N THR A 206 21.96 16.50 22.32
CA THR A 206 23.32 16.06 22.72
C THR A 206 24.11 15.44 21.56
N ALA A 207 23.50 15.13 20.44
CA ALA A 207 24.21 14.44 19.33
C ALA A 207 24.84 15.38 18.29
N LEU A 208 24.51 16.68 18.27
CA LEU A 208 25.01 17.62 17.26
C LEU A 208 26.32 18.34 17.66
N ASN A 209 26.74 18.29 18.91
CA ASN A 209 27.95 18.96 19.37
C ASN A 209 29.21 18.08 19.35
N ALA A 210 29.10 16.79 18.99
CA ALA A 210 30.26 15.89 18.95
C ALA A 210 30.99 15.83 17.59
N VAL A 211 30.46 16.45 16.54
CA VAL A 211 31.07 16.42 15.19
C VAL A 211 31.78 17.72 14.82
N ALA A 212 31.65 18.79 15.62
CA ALA A 212 32.29 20.07 15.37
C ALA A 212 33.63 20.25 16.10
N ALA A 213 34.15 19.23 16.77
CA ALA A 213 35.42 19.27 17.53
C ALA A 213 36.34 18.11 17.13
N LYS A 214 36.62 17.98 15.79
CA LYS A 214 37.80 17.23 15.31
C LYS A 214 38.24 17.79 13.96
#